data_1d3c89c17ffbdc0f4672ce06a8fa6b06
#
_entry.id   1d3c89c17ffbdc0f4672ce06a8fa6b06
#
_cell.length_a   1.000
_cell.length_b   1.000
_cell.length_c   1.000
_cell.angle_alpha   90.00
_cell.angle_beta   90.00
_cell.angle_gamma   90.00
#
_symmetry.space_group_name_H-M   'P 1'
#
loop_
_entity.id
_entity.type
_entity.pdbx_description
1 polymer ?
#
loop_
_entity_poly.entity_id
_entity_poly.type
_entity_poly.pdbx_seq_one_letter_code
_entity_poly.pdbx_strand_id
1 'polypeptide(L)'
;MLSQHETGRPKVFVARDTRISGEMLESALVAGLLSVGIEVYKLGVLATPGVSYLVRTENASAGVMISASHNPALDNGIKFFGGDGFKLDDAREAEIEALLDAAEDTLPRPSAEGLGTLVDYPEGLRKYEKFLVATGVDLGGMKVALDAANGAAAVSARNIFLDLNAEIAVIGDQPDGLNINAGVGSTHPEQLQALVKELAQLSVLPLMVTVTVSLPLMKMAILSMVTR
;
A
#
# COMPACT_ATOMS: atom_id res chain seq x y z
N MET A 1 3.94 7.30 -21.43
CA MET A 1 3.14 6.71 -22.52
C MET A 1 2.87 5.26 -22.18
N LEU A 2 1.62 4.93 -21.90
CA LEU A 2 1.19 3.56 -21.74
C LEU A 2 1.28 2.87 -23.10
N SER A 3 1.84 1.66 -23.15
CA SER A 3 2.19 0.98 -24.41
C SER A 3 0.97 0.76 -25.30
N GLN A 4 1.11 1.01 -26.60
CA GLN A 4 0.10 0.80 -27.65
C GLN A 4 -0.15 -0.71 -27.96
N HIS A 5 0.26 -1.62 -27.09
CA HIS A 5 0.23 -3.06 -27.38
C HIS A 5 -1.01 -3.82 -26.87
N GLU A 6 -1.97 -3.12 -26.26
CA GLU A 6 -3.18 -3.76 -25.78
C GLU A 6 -4.38 -3.43 -26.69
N THR A 7 -5.10 -4.46 -27.10
CA THR A 7 -6.36 -4.38 -27.86
C THR A 7 -7.53 -3.87 -27.00
N GLY A 8 -7.25 -3.15 -25.92
CA GLY A 8 -8.21 -2.60 -24.95
C GLY A 8 -7.78 -1.22 -24.44
N ARG A 9 -8.61 -0.61 -23.60
CA ARG A 9 -8.27 0.61 -22.89
C ARG A 9 -7.17 0.35 -21.85
N PRO A 10 -6.20 1.26 -21.66
CA PRO A 10 -5.22 1.12 -20.60
C PRO A 10 -5.90 1.04 -19.22
N LYS A 11 -5.53 0.05 -18.43
CA LYS A 11 -6.01 -0.15 -17.05
C LYS A 11 -5.00 0.35 -16.06
N VAL A 12 -5.43 1.20 -15.12
CA VAL A 12 -4.56 1.74 -14.07
C VAL A 12 -5.17 1.44 -12.70
N PHE A 13 -4.37 0.86 -11.82
CA PHE A 13 -4.72 0.71 -10.41
C PHE A 13 -4.32 1.94 -9.62
N VAL A 14 -5.22 2.41 -8.73
CA VAL A 14 -4.96 3.53 -7.82
C VAL A 14 -5.23 3.08 -6.39
N ALA A 15 -4.24 3.27 -5.52
CA ALA A 15 -4.34 3.00 -4.10
C ALA A 15 -3.79 4.17 -3.29
N ARG A 16 -4.16 4.23 -2.03
CA ARG A 16 -3.68 5.22 -1.07
C ARG A 16 -3.40 4.61 0.30
N ASP A 17 -2.71 5.36 1.13
CA ASP A 17 -2.65 5.07 2.56
C ASP A 17 -3.82 5.72 3.32
N THR A 18 -3.72 5.80 4.62
CA THR A 18 -4.80 6.27 5.51
C THR A 18 -4.84 7.77 5.70
N ARG A 19 -3.95 8.57 5.08
CA ARG A 19 -3.90 10.03 5.20
C ARG A 19 -5.19 10.67 4.71
N ILE A 20 -5.68 11.66 5.45
CA ILE A 20 -6.90 12.39 5.10
C ILE A 20 -6.81 13.06 3.73
N SER A 21 -5.63 13.55 3.34
CA SER A 21 -5.38 14.15 2.02
C SER A 21 -5.45 13.13 0.88
N GLY A 22 -5.38 11.82 1.18
CA GLY A 22 -5.37 10.75 0.18
C GLY A 22 -6.62 10.74 -0.69
N GLU A 23 -7.81 10.93 -0.12
CA GLU A 23 -9.07 10.92 -0.89
C GLU A 23 -9.18 12.09 -1.87
N MET A 24 -8.72 13.27 -1.47
CA MET A 24 -8.69 14.44 -2.33
C MET A 24 -7.74 14.21 -3.51
N LEU A 25 -6.52 13.74 -3.23
CA LEU A 25 -5.51 13.48 -4.27
C LEU A 25 -5.94 12.34 -5.21
N GLU A 26 -6.52 11.27 -4.65
CA GLU A 26 -7.08 10.16 -5.43
C GLU A 26 -8.16 10.65 -6.39
N SER A 27 -9.10 11.48 -5.90
CA SER A 27 -10.20 12.00 -6.71
C SER A 27 -9.71 12.87 -7.86
N ALA A 28 -8.73 13.74 -7.61
CA ALA A 28 -8.13 14.58 -8.65
C ALA A 28 -7.39 13.76 -9.71
N LEU A 29 -6.57 12.79 -9.27
CA LEU A 29 -5.84 11.89 -10.16
C LEU A 29 -6.79 11.04 -11.01
N VAL A 30 -7.81 10.46 -10.40
CA VAL A 30 -8.83 9.65 -11.09
C VAL A 30 -9.53 10.48 -12.15
N ALA A 31 -9.98 11.69 -11.84
CA ALA A 31 -10.62 12.58 -12.82
C ALA A 31 -9.70 12.85 -14.02
N GLY A 32 -8.41 13.11 -13.77
CA GLY A 32 -7.42 13.29 -14.82
C GLY A 32 -7.25 12.07 -15.72
N LEU A 33 -7.12 10.88 -15.13
CA LEU A 33 -6.98 9.62 -15.86
C LEU A 33 -8.22 9.30 -16.72
N LEU A 34 -9.41 9.46 -16.15
CA LEU A 34 -10.67 9.24 -16.88
C LEU A 34 -10.80 10.21 -18.06
N SER A 35 -10.37 11.47 -17.91
CA SER A 35 -10.46 12.49 -18.96
C SER A 35 -9.62 12.19 -20.21
N VAL A 36 -8.64 11.30 -20.10
CA VAL A 36 -7.79 10.84 -21.20
C VAL A 36 -8.11 9.41 -21.68
N GLY A 37 -9.24 8.85 -21.23
CA GLY A 37 -9.75 7.55 -21.71
C GLY A 37 -9.18 6.33 -20.99
N ILE A 38 -8.55 6.49 -19.82
CA ILE A 38 -7.97 5.38 -19.03
C ILE A 38 -9.04 4.76 -18.14
N GLU A 39 -9.06 3.43 -18.06
CA GLU A 39 -9.86 2.70 -17.07
C GLU A 39 -9.15 2.70 -15.73
N VAL A 40 -9.82 3.21 -14.68
CA VAL A 40 -9.25 3.30 -13.33
C VAL A 40 -9.92 2.28 -12.42
N TYR A 41 -9.10 1.49 -11.76
CA TYR A 41 -9.52 0.54 -10.73
C TYR A 41 -9.06 1.05 -9.37
N LYS A 42 -10.02 1.51 -8.54
CA LYS A 42 -9.75 1.99 -7.17
C LYS A 42 -9.58 0.81 -6.22
N LEU A 43 -8.40 0.72 -5.64
CA LEU A 43 -8.05 -0.31 -4.65
C LEU A 43 -8.40 0.13 -3.21
N GLY A 44 -8.63 1.44 -3.01
CA GLY A 44 -8.81 2.00 -1.67
C GLY A 44 -7.51 2.02 -0.87
N VAL A 45 -7.60 1.76 0.44
CA VAL A 45 -6.42 1.69 1.30
C VAL A 45 -5.72 0.36 1.09
N LEU A 46 -4.47 0.43 0.60
CA LEU A 46 -3.64 -0.74 0.32
C LEU A 46 -2.17 -0.41 0.52
N ALA A 47 -1.41 -1.36 1.06
CA ALA A 47 0.04 -1.21 1.19
C ALA A 47 0.73 -1.17 -0.19
N THR A 48 1.78 -0.35 -0.30
CA THR A 48 2.51 -0.11 -1.56
C THR A 48 2.90 -1.38 -2.34
N PRO A 49 3.40 -2.47 -1.71
CA PRO A 49 3.71 -3.71 -2.44
C PRO A 49 2.48 -4.39 -3.02
N GLY A 50 1.29 -4.16 -2.46
CA GLY A 50 0.03 -4.66 -3.00
C GLY A 50 -0.28 -4.05 -4.37
N VAL A 51 0.04 -2.77 -4.59
CA VAL A 51 -0.09 -2.12 -5.91
C VAL A 51 0.82 -2.80 -6.92
N SER A 52 2.11 -2.95 -6.60
CA SER A 52 3.09 -3.64 -7.46
C SER A 52 2.66 -5.07 -7.81
N TYR A 53 2.18 -5.82 -6.81
CA TYR A 53 1.67 -7.18 -6.99
C TYR A 53 0.48 -7.22 -7.97
N LEU A 54 -0.53 -6.37 -7.74
CA LEU A 54 -1.75 -6.37 -8.56
C LEU A 54 -1.49 -5.88 -9.98
N VAL A 55 -0.62 -4.89 -10.19
CA VAL A 55 -0.24 -4.45 -11.53
C VAL A 55 0.24 -5.62 -12.37
N ARG A 56 1.15 -6.44 -11.82
CA ARG A 56 1.73 -7.59 -12.54
C ARG A 56 0.74 -8.73 -12.72
N THR A 57 -0.03 -9.06 -11.67
CA THR A 57 -0.89 -10.26 -11.68
C THR A 57 -2.21 -10.05 -12.40
N GLU A 58 -2.66 -8.81 -12.51
CA GLU A 58 -3.91 -8.44 -13.18
C GLU A 58 -3.68 -7.77 -14.55
N ASN A 59 -2.43 -7.81 -15.05
CA ASN A 59 -2.03 -7.24 -16.33
C ASN A 59 -2.49 -5.78 -16.50
N ALA A 60 -2.24 -4.94 -15.48
CA ALA A 60 -2.53 -3.52 -15.59
C ALA A 60 -1.40 -2.79 -16.31
N SER A 61 -1.72 -1.73 -17.04
CA SER A 61 -0.75 -0.89 -17.75
C SER A 61 0.12 -0.08 -16.79
N ALA A 62 -0.42 0.27 -15.63
CA ALA A 62 0.29 1.01 -14.59
C ALA A 62 -0.40 0.88 -13.22
N GLY A 63 0.29 1.33 -12.19
CA GLY A 63 -0.25 1.49 -10.84
C GLY A 63 0.17 2.82 -10.21
N VAL A 64 -0.66 3.34 -9.33
CA VAL A 64 -0.37 4.55 -8.57
C VAL A 64 -0.61 4.30 -7.09
N MET A 65 0.36 4.71 -6.28
CA MET A 65 0.26 4.72 -4.83
C MET A 65 0.35 6.14 -4.29
N ILE A 66 -0.67 6.57 -3.58
CA ILE A 66 -0.73 7.88 -2.91
C ILE A 66 -0.32 7.68 -1.44
N SER A 67 0.93 8.02 -1.13
CA SER A 67 1.51 7.85 0.22
C SER A 67 2.85 8.55 0.33
N ALA A 68 3.12 9.17 1.49
CA ALA A 68 4.43 9.67 1.86
C ALA A 68 5.19 8.73 2.82
N SER A 69 4.87 7.42 2.81
CA SER A 69 5.60 6.40 3.59
C SER A 69 5.59 6.69 5.11
N HIS A 70 6.80 6.82 5.71
CA HIS A 70 7.00 7.04 7.15
C HIS A 70 6.89 8.51 7.59
N ASN A 71 6.60 9.42 6.68
CA ASN A 71 6.46 10.83 7.00
C ASN A 71 5.21 11.10 7.86
N PRO A 72 5.15 12.25 8.58
CA PRO A 72 3.94 12.69 9.28
C PRO A 72 2.71 12.82 8.38
N ALA A 73 1.52 12.86 8.97
CA ALA A 73 0.25 12.92 8.26
C ALA A 73 0.08 14.16 7.35
N LEU A 74 0.79 15.25 7.63
CA LEU A 74 0.76 16.48 6.84
C LEU A 74 1.37 16.33 5.45
N ASP A 75 2.34 15.42 5.32
CA ASP A 75 2.97 15.13 4.04
C ASP A 75 2.14 14.14 3.24
N ASN A 76 2.23 14.19 1.92
CA ASN A 76 1.76 13.14 1.03
C ASN A 76 2.67 13.05 -0.20
N GLY A 77 2.49 12.00 -1.00
CA GLY A 77 3.28 11.78 -2.21
C GLY A 77 2.57 10.85 -3.17
N ILE A 78 2.99 10.87 -4.41
CA ILE A 78 2.45 10.00 -5.45
C ILE A 78 3.61 9.21 -6.07
N LYS A 79 3.46 7.88 -6.14
CA LYS A 79 4.44 6.97 -6.74
C LYS A 79 3.77 6.23 -7.88
N PHE A 80 4.45 6.22 -9.02
CA PHE A 80 3.98 5.52 -10.21
C PHE A 80 4.73 4.20 -10.40
N PHE A 81 4.01 3.17 -10.84
CA PHE A 81 4.51 1.84 -11.16
C PHE A 81 4.20 1.53 -12.61
N GLY A 82 5.18 1.01 -13.35
CA GLY A 82 4.97 0.49 -14.69
C GLY A 82 4.19 -0.83 -14.70
N GLY A 83 3.80 -1.30 -15.88
CA GLY A 83 3.09 -2.59 -16.05
C GLY A 83 3.88 -3.82 -15.57
N ASP A 84 5.19 -3.67 -15.39
CA ASP A 84 6.09 -4.65 -14.75
C ASP A 84 6.01 -4.65 -13.22
N GLY A 85 5.27 -3.70 -12.64
CA GLY A 85 5.09 -3.53 -11.19
C GLY A 85 6.28 -2.87 -10.48
N PHE A 86 7.28 -2.37 -11.20
CA PHE A 86 8.36 -1.59 -10.61
C PHE A 86 8.05 -0.10 -10.64
N LYS A 87 8.62 0.65 -9.67
CA LYS A 87 8.57 2.12 -9.70
C LYS A 87 9.15 2.61 -11.04
N LEU A 88 8.53 3.65 -11.61
CA LEU A 88 9.08 4.27 -12.81
C LEU A 88 10.51 4.75 -12.56
N ASP A 89 11.34 4.66 -13.59
CA ASP A 89 12.69 5.21 -13.58
C ASP A 89 12.66 6.75 -13.69
N ASP A 90 13.78 7.38 -13.34
CA ASP A 90 13.91 8.83 -13.30
C ASP A 90 13.64 9.48 -14.67
N ALA A 91 13.94 8.78 -15.78
CA ALA A 91 13.68 9.29 -17.13
C ALA A 91 12.18 9.39 -17.42
N ARG A 92 11.41 8.38 -16.98
CA ARG A 92 9.94 8.39 -17.10
C ARG A 92 9.29 9.40 -16.16
N GLU A 93 9.82 9.56 -14.95
CA GLU A 93 9.34 10.59 -14.03
C GLU A 93 9.58 11.98 -14.64
N ALA A 94 10.75 12.25 -15.22
CA ALA A 94 11.05 13.50 -15.92
C ALA A 94 10.14 13.77 -17.14
N GLU A 95 9.75 12.72 -17.89
CA GLU A 95 8.76 12.87 -18.98
C GLU A 95 7.39 13.35 -18.45
N ILE A 96 6.95 12.83 -17.29
CA ILE A 96 5.69 13.24 -16.65
C ILE A 96 5.80 14.68 -16.15
N GLU A 97 6.90 15.05 -15.49
CA GLU A 97 7.15 16.41 -15.03
C GLU A 97 7.17 17.41 -16.20
N ALA A 98 7.80 17.06 -17.32
CA ALA A 98 7.80 17.91 -18.51
C ALA A 98 6.39 18.15 -19.08
N LEU A 99 5.48 17.17 -18.96
CA LEU A 99 4.07 17.35 -19.36
C LEU A 99 3.31 18.27 -18.37
N LEU A 100 3.64 18.24 -17.08
CA LEU A 100 3.03 19.12 -16.09
C LEU A 100 3.47 20.58 -16.28
N ASP A 101 4.73 20.80 -16.69
CA ASP A 101 5.31 22.11 -16.91
C ASP A 101 5.01 22.68 -18.33
N ALA A 102 4.41 21.88 -19.21
CA ALA A 102 4.10 22.30 -20.57
C ALA A 102 3.05 23.43 -20.59
N ALA A 103 3.31 24.47 -21.41
CA ALA A 103 2.38 25.60 -21.55
C ALA A 103 1.05 25.22 -22.22
N GLU A 104 1.05 24.15 -22.99
CA GLU A 104 -0.13 23.64 -23.69
C GLU A 104 -0.40 22.19 -23.35
N ASP A 105 -1.66 21.86 -23.10
CA ASP A 105 -2.12 20.48 -22.91
C ASP A 105 -2.23 19.77 -24.26
N THR A 106 -1.30 18.86 -24.52
CA THR A 106 -1.25 18.06 -25.76
C THR A 106 -1.84 16.65 -25.59
N LEU A 107 -2.37 16.33 -24.40
CA LEU A 107 -2.94 15.00 -24.13
C LEU A 107 -4.25 14.79 -24.91
N PRO A 108 -4.56 13.54 -25.30
CA PRO A 108 -5.86 13.22 -25.89
C PRO A 108 -7.00 13.66 -24.98
N ARG A 109 -8.04 14.25 -25.56
CA ARG A 109 -9.27 14.64 -24.85
C ARG A 109 -10.48 13.98 -25.52
N PRO A 110 -10.66 12.66 -25.35
CA PRO A 110 -11.80 11.95 -25.89
C PRO A 110 -13.12 12.44 -25.27
N SER A 111 -14.24 12.18 -25.94
CA SER A 111 -15.58 12.50 -25.46
C SER A 111 -16.48 11.28 -25.52
N ALA A 112 -17.62 11.37 -24.86
CA ALA A 112 -18.65 10.32 -24.85
C ALA A 112 -18.06 8.94 -24.49
N GLU A 113 -18.25 7.95 -25.35
CA GLU A 113 -17.74 6.59 -25.16
C GLU A 113 -16.21 6.49 -25.10
N GLY A 114 -15.48 7.51 -25.48
CA GLY A 114 -14.03 7.58 -25.40
C GLY A 114 -13.51 7.90 -24.00
N LEU A 115 -14.34 8.44 -23.09
CA LEU A 115 -13.94 8.70 -21.71
C LEU A 115 -13.63 7.39 -20.98
N GLY A 116 -12.69 7.45 -20.02
CA GLY A 116 -12.36 6.33 -19.15
C GLY A 116 -13.51 5.96 -18.21
N THR A 117 -13.41 4.80 -17.59
CA THR A 117 -14.39 4.29 -16.62
C THR A 117 -13.74 4.08 -15.26
N LEU A 118 -14.51 4.28 -14.18
CA LEU A 118 -14.09 4.04 -12.82
C LEU A 118 -14.73 2.75 -12.30
N VAL A 119 -13.90 1.89 -11.72
CA VAL A 119 -14.31 0.64 -11.07
C VAL A 119 -13.80 0.65 -9.63
N ASP A 120 -14.69 0.51 -8.65
CA ASP A 120 -14.27 0.19 -7.28
C ASP A 120 -13.85 -1.28 -7.24
N TYR A 121 -12.60 -1.54 -6.77
CA TYR A 121 -12.00 -2.88 -6.83
C TYR A 121 -11.48 -3.35 -5.46
N PRO A 122 -12.38 -3.53 -4.46
CA PRO A 122 -11.99 -3.99 -3.13
C PRO A 122 -11.42 -5.42 -3.11
N GLU A 123 -11.69 -6.21 -4.15
CA GLU A 123 -11.13 -7.56 -4.32
C GLU A 123 -9.60 -7.55 -4.42
N GLY A 124 -9.01 -6.43 -4.84
CA GLY A 124 -7.56 -6.26 -4.93
C GLY A 124 -6.86 -6.48 -3.58
N LEU A 125 -7.41 -5.90 -2.50
CA LEU A 125 -6.90 -6.11 -1.15
C LEU A 125 -6.91 -7.61 -0.78
N ARG A 126 -8.02 -8.29 -1.00
CA ARG A 126 -8.17 -9.73 -0.67
C ARG A 126 -7.24 -10.62 -1.49
N LYS A 127 -7.00 -10.29 -2.75
CA LYS A 127 -6.04 -11.01 -3.61
C LYS A 127 -4.63 -10.88 -3.07
N TYR A 128 -4.25 -9.68 -2.64
CA TYR A 128 -2.95 -9.44 -2.03
C TYR A 128 -2.80 -10.13 -0.68
N GLU A 129 -3.81 -10.08 0.20
CA GLU A 129 -3.83 -10.82 1.46
C GLU A 129 -3.64 -12.33 1.24
N LYS A 130 -4.40 -12.94 0.32
CA LYS A 130 -4.27 -14.36 -0.04
C LYS A 130 -2.89 -14.71 -0.56
N PHE A 131 -2.29 -13.86 -1.38
CA PHE A 131 -0.91 -14.06 -1.84
C PHE A 131 0.07 -14.07 -0.67
N LEU A 132 -0.03 -13.12 0.26
CA LEU A 132 0.85 -13.07 1.43
C LEU A 132 0.68 -14.31 2.34
N VAL A 133 -0.55 -14.72 2.60
CA VAL A 133 -0.83 -15.95 3.37
C VAL A 133 -0.26 -17.18 2.66
N ALA A 134 -0.43 -17.30 1.34
CA ALA A 134 0.08 -18.44 0.57
C ALA A 134 1.62 -18.51 0.51
N THR A 135 2.31 -17.38 0.70
CA THR A 135 3.79 -17.32 0.77
C THR A 135 4.32 -17.40 2.20
N GLY A 136 3.42 -17.34 3.19
CA GLY A 136 3.73 -17.43 4.60
C GLY A 136 3.92 -18.88 5.08
N VAL A 137 4.20 -19.00 6.36
CA VAL A 137 4.25 -20.28 7.09
C VAL A 137 3.20 -20.27 8.19
N ASP A 138 2.76 -21.44 8.62
CA ASP A 138 1.87 -21.57 9.77
C ASP A 138 2.57 -21.04 11.04
N LEU A 139 1.92 -20.08 11.69
CA LEU A 139 2.40 -19.42 12.90
C LEU A 139 1.66 -19.91 14.16
N GLY A 140 1.01 -21.07 14.07
CA GLY A 140 0.26 -21.65 15.19
C GLY A 140 1.09 -21.74 16.46
N GLY A 141 0.55 -21.24 17.58
CA GLY A 141 1.23 -21.16 18.87
C GLY A 141 2.24 -20.01 19.01
N MET A 142 2.41 -19.16 17.99
CA MET A 142 3.24 -17.96 18.09
C MET A 142 2.43 -16.76 18.53
N LYS A 143 2.95 -15.96 19.45
CA LYS A 143 2.46 -14.62 19.77
C LYS A 143 3.20 -13.60 18.95
N VAL A 144 2.45 -12.78 18.21
CA VAL A 144 3.01 -11.77 17.31
C VAL A 144 2.55 -10.39 17.74
N ALA A 145 3.49 -9.51 18.07
CA ALA A 145 3.24 -8.11 18.29
C ALA A 145 3.39 -7.35 16.98
N LEU A 146 2.36 -6.62 16.59
CA LEU A 146 2.31 -5.86 15.34
C LEU A 146 2.19 -4.38 15.62
N ASP A 147 2.92 -3.57 14.84
CA ASP A 147 2.70 -2.13 14.74
C ASP A 147 2.33 -1.79 13.30
N ALA A 148 1.08 -1.42 13.09
CA ALA A 148 0.56 -1.05 11.77
C ALA A 148 0.71 0.45 11.48
N ALA A 149 1.33 1.22 12.36
CA ALA A 149 1.64 2.64 12.21
C ALA A 149 0.43 3.54 11.89
N ASN A 150 -0.80 3.10 12.14
CA ASN A 150 -2.04 3.70 11.62
C ASN A 150 -2.02 3.93 10.11
N GLY A 151 -1.20 3.17 9.39
CA GLY A 151 -1.00 3.27 7.94
C GLY A 151 -1.80 2.24 7.15
N ALA A 152 -1.43 2.08 5.90
CA ALA A 152 -2.14 1.17 4.98
C ALA A 152 -2.15 -0.31 5.43
N ALA A 153 -1.19 -0.72 6.25
CA ALA A 153 -1.16 -2.06 6.82
C ALA A 153 -2.24 -2.30 7.89
N ALA A 154 -2.81 -1.25 8.48
CA ALA A 154 -3.84 -1.38 9.51
C ALA A 154 -5.07 -2.16 9.04
N VAL A 155 -5.37 -2.13 7.73
CA VAL A 155 -6.53 -2.82 7.14
C VAL A 155 -6.26 -4.29 6.82
N SER A 156 -5.01 -4.73 6.72
CA SER A 156 -4.67 -6.08 6.22
C SER A 156 -3.82 -6.90 7.20
N ALA A 157 -2.94 -6.27 7.97
CA ALA A 157 -1.98 -7.00 8.79
C ALA A 157 -2.65 -7.98 9.77
N ARG A 158 -3.72 -7.54 10.45
CA ARG A 158 -4.48 -8.39 11.36
C ARG A 158 -4.99 -9.66 10.67
N ASN A 159 -5.64 -9.52 9.51
CA ASN A 159 -6.23 -10.63 8.78
C ASN A 159 -5.16 -11.63 8.34
N ILE A 160 -4.06 -11.14 7.77
CA ILE A 160 -2.95 -11.98 7.30
C ILE A 160 -2.37 -12.84 8.43
N PHE A 161 -2.09 -12.25 9.58
CA PHE A 161 -1.50 -13.00 10.69
C PHE A 161 -2.49 -13.94 11.37
N LEU A 162 -3.79 -13.60 11.41
CA LEU A 162 -4.83 -14.52 11.87
C LEU A 162 -5.00 -15.72 10.91
N ASP A 163 -4.97 -15.47 9.61
CA ASP A 163 -5.04 -16.53 8.59
C ASP A 163 -3.79 -17.44 8.61
N LEU A 164 -2.68 -16.97 9.15
CA LEU A 164 -1.48 -17.75 9.44
C LEU A 164 -1.51 -18.41 10.84
N ASN A 165 -2.65 -18.40 11.54
CA ASN A 165 -2.87 -19.00 12.86
C ASN A 165 -2.06 -18.35 14.01
N ALA A 166 -1.60 -17.11 13.89
CA ALA A 166 -0.89 -16.42 14.96
C ALA A 166 -1.85 -15.89 16.04
N GLU A 167 -1.38 -15.86 17.29
CA GLU A 167 -1.98 -15.04 18.34
C GLU A 167 -1.42 -13.62 18.23
N ILE A 168 -2.27 -12.63 17.97
CA ILE A 168 -1.80 -11.27 17.66
C ILE A 168 -2.17 -10.25 18.73
N ALA A 169 -1.23 -9.35 19.00
CA ALA A 169 -1.46 -8.07 19.68
C ALA A 169 -1.03 -6.95 18.75
N VAL A 170 -1.91 -5.97 18.52
CA VAL A 170 -1.71 -4.94 17.49
C VAL A 170 -1.77 -3.56 18.13
N ILE A 171 -0.85 -2.69 17.74
CA ILE A 171 -0.91 -1.24 17.97
C ILE A 171 -0.90 -0.50 16.64
N GLY A 172 -1.31 0.77 16.66
CA GLY A 172 -1.33 1.58 15.44
C GLY A 172 -2.29 1.04 14.38
N ASP A 173 -3.44 0.45 14.75
CA ASP A 173 -4.43 -0.12 13.85
C ASP A 173 -5.77 0.64 13.83
N GLN A 174 -5.79 1.89 14.36
CA GLN A 174 -6.97 2.76 14.41
C GLN A 174 -6.70 4.07 13.66
N PRO A 175 -6.59 4.04 12.32
CA PRO A 175 -6.31 5.25 11.54
C PRO A 175 -7.49 6.22 11.59
N ASP A 176 -7.19 7.51 11.81
CA ASP A 176 -8.18 8.60 11.79
C ASP A 176 -7.92 9.64 10.68
N GLY A 177 -6.94 9.36 9.83
CA GLY A 177 -6.50 10.24 8.74
C GLY A 177 -5.38 11.20 9.10
N LEU A 178 -5.14 11.44 10.39
CA LEU A 178 -4.15 12.40 10.91
C LEU A 178 -3.08 11.77 11.81
N ASN A 179 -3.28 10.52 12.23
CA ASN A 179 -2.43 9.83 13.19
C ASN A 179 -1.44 8.83 12.60
N ILE A 180 -1.32 8.74 11.26
CA ILE A 180 -0.32 7.88 10.63
C ILE A 180 1.09 8.23 11.11
N ASN A 181 1.85 7.21 11.54
CA ASN A 181 3.22 7.34 12.08
C ASN A 181 3.35 8.24 13.34
N ALA A 182 2.25 8.63 13.98
CA ALA A 182 2.27 9.49 15.15
C ALA A 182 2.62 8.70 16.41
N GLY A 183 3.90 8.69 16.79
CA GLY A 183 4.41 7.95 17.96
C GLY A 183 4.33 6.44 17.85
N VAL A 184 4.13 5.91 16.64
CA VAL A 184 4.08 4.49 16.27
C VAL A 184 4.84 4.28 14.96
N GLY A 185 5.03 3.03 14.57
CA GLY A 185 5.70 2.67 13.33
C GLY A 185 7.23 2.60 13.46
N SER A 186 7.91 2.46 12.34
CA SER A 186 9.36 2.17 12.28
C SER A 186 10.25 3.25 12.84
N THR A 187 9.78 4.49 12.88
CA THR A 187 10.53 5.64 13.44
C THR A 187 10.28 5.83 14.94
N HIS A 188 9.30 5.12 15.51
CA HIS A 188 8.90 5.18 16.92
C HIS A 188 8.64 3.78 17.48
N PRO A 189 9.68 2.95 17.67
CA PRO A 189 9.53 1.56 18.09
C PRO A 189 9.20 1.36 19.57
N GLU A 190 9.16 2.42 20.37
CA GLU A 190 9.09 2.37 21.83
C GLU A 190 7.80 1.69 22.32
N GLN A 191 6.66 2.00 21.68
CA GLN A 191 5.37 1.40 22.03
C GLN A 191 5.34 -0.08 21.70
N LEU A 192 5.87 -0.48 20.55
CA LEU A 192 5.97 -1.89 20.17
C LEU A 192 6.91 -2.65 21.11
N GLN A 193 8.04 -2.06 21.52
CA GLN A 193 8.94 -2.65 22.52
C GLN A 193 8.27 -2.84 23.88
N ALA A 194 7.43 -1.88 24.30
CA ALA A 194 6.66 -2.00 25.54
C ALA A 194 5.64 -3.15 25.46
N LEU A 195 4.88 -3.23 24.36
CA LEU A 195 3.93 -4.31 24.10
C LEU A 195 4.63 -5.69 24.13
N VAL A 196 5.79 -5.79 23.49
CA VAL A 196 6.58 -7.04 23.48
C VAL A 196 6.97 -7.46 24.89
N LYS A 197 7.42 -6.52 25.75
CA LYS A 197 7.79 -6.81 27.14
C LYS A 197 6.58 -7.25 27.97
N GLU A 198 5.43 -6.62 27.79
CA GLU A 198 4.19 -7.01 28.45
C GLU A 198 3.78 -8.43 28.07
N LEU A 199 3.74 -8.75 26.79
CA LEU A 199 3.39 -10.08 26.29
C LEU A 199 4.37 -11.16 26.78
N ALA A 200 5.67 -10.84 26.89
CA ALA A 200 6.67 -11.75 27.42
C ALA A 200 6.44 -12.09 28.89
N GLN A 201 5.99 -11.13 29.70
CA GLN A 201 5.70 -11.34 31.11
C GLN A 201 4.46 -12.22 31.34
N LEU A 202 3.49 -12.18 30.41
CA LEU A 202 2.24 -12.93 30.46
C LEU A 202 2.35 -14.35 29.91
N SER A 203 3.51 -14.74 29.35
CA SER A 203 3.66 -15.99 28.58
C SER A 203 4.66 -16.95 29.23
N VAL A 204 4.24 -18.21 29.37
CA VAL A 204 5.11 -19.35 29.72
C VAL A 204 5.75 -19.96 28.45
N LEU A 205 5.38 -19.52 27.27
CA LEU A 205 5.85 -20.03 25.97
C LEU A 205 6.81 -19.07 25.26
N PRO A 206 7.86 -19.60 24.61
CA PRO A 206 9.09 -18.84 24.33
C PRO A 206 9.23 -18.23 22.94
N LEU A 207 8.18 -17.84 22.22
CA LEU A 207 8.42 -17.23 20.90
C LEU A 207 7.56 -16.00 20.67
N MET A 208 8.23 -14.85 20.70
CA MET A 208 7.65 -13.57 20.26
C MET A 208 8.31 -13.12 18.98
N VAL A 209 7.50 -12.86 17.97
CA VAL A 209 7.91 -12.24 16.72
C VAL A 209 7.38 -10.82 16.70
N THR A 210 8.27 -9.86 16.55
CA THR A 210 7.92 -8.44 16.41
C THR A 210 7.96 -8.06 14.94
N VAL A 211 6.86 -7.54 14.41
CA VAL A 211 6.79 -7.07 13.03
C VAL A 211 6.38 -5.61 13.02
N THR A 212 7.28 -4.76 12.58
CA THR A 212 6.94 -3.38 12.22
C THR A 212 6.68 -3.33 10.73
N VAL A 213 5.45 -3.04 10.35
CA VAL A 213 5.08 -2.95 8.93
C VAL A 213 5.29 -1.52 8.46
N SER A 214 6.52 -1.18 8.13
CA SER A 214 6.83 0.04 7.41
C SER A 214 7.48 -0.27 6.07
N LEU A 215 7.02 0.38 5.04
CA LEU A 215 7.39 0.19 3.63
C LEU A 215 8.47 1.17 3.17
N PRO A 216 9.27 0.86 2.13
CA PRO A 216 8.81 0.48 0.80
C PRO A 216 9.43 -0.77 0.17
N LEU A 217 10.07 -1.64 0.88
CA LEU A 217 10.57 -2.90 0.33
C LEU A 217 10.26 -4.02 1.32
N MET A 218 9.66 -5.11 0.84
CA MET A 218 9.45 -6.36 1.57
C MET A 218 10.75 -6.84 2.25
N LYS A 219 11.12 -6.21 3.35
CA LYS A 219 11.92 -6.81 4.39
C LYS A 219 11.03 -6.83 5.61
N MET A 220 10.32 -7.93 5.79
CA MET A 220 9.89 -8.32 7.11
C MET A 220 11.17 -8.41 7.95
N ALA A 221 11.43 -7.40 8.75
CA ALA A 221 12.41 -7.51 9.80
C ALA A 221 11.78 -8.34 10.91
N ILE A 222 11.94 -9.65 10.82
CA ILE A 222 11.66 -10.54 11.93
C ILE A 222 12.77 -10.34 12.94
N LEU A 223 12.53 -9.52 13.95
CA LEU A 223 13.41 -9.45 15.11
C LEU A 223 13.01 -10.59 16.06
N SER A 224 13.60 -11.76 15.91
CA SER A 224 13.49 -12.81 16.91
C SER A 224 14.40 -12.45 18.10
N MET A 225 13.80 -12.03 19.21
CA MET A 225 14.50 -12.07 20.49
C MET A 225 14.33 -13.48 21.08
N VAL A 226 15.34 -14.33 20.87
CA VAL A 226 15.53 -15.52 21.68
C VAL A 226 16.10 -15.05 23.02
N THR A 227 15.28 -15.02 24.06
CA THR A 227 15.78 -14.96 25.44
C THR A 227 16.10 -16.39 25.87
N ARG A 228 17.39 -16.64 26.15
CA ARG A 228 17.83 -17.79 26.94
C ARG A 228 17.48 -17.55 28.41
#